data_802a7b83f545b1c5a92a4a0fb6dff522
#
_entry.id   802a7b83f545b1c5a92a4a0fb6dff522
#
_cell.length_a   1.000
_cell.length_b   1.000
_cell.length_c   1.000
_cell.angle_alpha   90.00
_cell.angle_beta   90.00
_cell.angle_gamma   90.00
#
_symmetry.space_group_name_H-M   'P 1'
#
loop_
_entity.id
_entity.type
_entity.pdbx_description
1 polymer ?
#
loop_
_entity_poly.entity_id
_entity_poly.type
_entity_poly.pdbx_seq_one_letter_code
_entity_poly.pdbx_strand_id
1 'polypeptide(L)'
;MMLFMNAYRHILSHRRTTHGTLAGIVVALSLTATLAACSSSTDTADQRQQPPTSVTAQPTMGVEVVATHPFDQSSFTQGLEVERDSLLISTGQEGESRVYRSSLDGKEQQSVPLDREFFGEGITRAGDHVWQLTWRHGTAVKRDATSLAEVARTNYSGEGWGLCSFGDRLIMSDGTSQLRVLDPDTFVERER
;
A
#
# COMPACT_ATOMS: atom_id res chain seq x y z
N MET A 1 8.02 -1.90 -7.60
CA MET A 1 8.17 -0.94 -6.53
C MET A 1 8.84 0.34 -7.05
N MET A 2 8.34 0.91 -8.13
CA MET A 2 8.89 2.17 -8.68
C MET A 2 7.91 2.88 -9.62
N LEU A 3 6.65 3.05 -9.20
CA LEU A 3 5.64 3.79 -9.98
C LEU A 3 4.74 4.70 -9.10
N PHE A 4 5.19 5.04 -7.88
CA PHE A 4 4.38 5.81 -6.91
C PHE A 4 4.72 7.31 -6.82
N MET A 5 5.34 7.95 -7.82
CA MET A 5 5.81 9.34 -7.67
C MET A 5 5.20 10.38 -8.60
N ASN A 6 3.99 10.24 -9.12
CA ASN A 6 3.46 11.31 -10.00
C ASN A 6 2.02 11.79 -9.79
N ALA A 7 1.35 11.42 -8.71
CA ALA A 7 -0.04 11.84 -8.48
C ALA A 7 -0.26 12.89 -7.36
N TYR A 8 0.78 13.63 -6.93
CA TYR A 8 0.67 14.61 -5.82
C TYR A 8 0.88 16.08 -6.24
N ARG A 9 0.34 16.49 -7.37
CA ARG A 9 0.49 17.89 -7.80
C ARG A 9 -0.74 18.50 -8.45
N HIS A 10 -1.89 18.54 -7.79
CA HIS A 10 -2.97 19.47 -8.15
C HIS A 10 -4.13 19.43 -7.13
N ILE A 11 -3.94 19.91 -5.93
CA ILE A 11 -5.01 20.52 -5.12
C ILE A 11 -4.37 21.53 -4.16
N LEU A 12 -4.13 22.74 -4.60
CA LEU A 12 -4.02 23.93 -3.78
C LEU A 12 -4.30 25.14 -4.65
N SER A 13 -5.56 25.55 -4.72
CA SER A 13 -5.93 26.93 -5.07
C SER A 13 -7.37 27.21 -4.66
N HIS A 14 -7.49 28.22 -3.85
CA HIS A 14 -8.65 28.99 -3.46
C HIS A 14 -9.18 28.79 -2.03
N ARG A 15 -8.67 29.59 -1.11
CA ARG A 15 -9.53 30.26 -0.14
C ARG A 15 -9.08 31.71 0.09
N ARG A 16 -10.07 32.55 -0.04
CA ARG A 16 -10.02 34.02 0.05
C ARG A 16 -9.79 34.47 1.49
N THR A 17 -8.99 35.51 1.59
CA THR A 17 -8.83 36.47 2.68
C THR A 17 -10.14 37.06 3.22
N THR A 18 -10.26 37.13 4.55
CA THR A 18 -11.02 38.20 5.22
C THR A 18 -10.18 38.74 6.35
N HIS A 19 -9.97 40.05 6.28
CA HIS A 19 -9.30 40.87 7.27
C HIS A 19 -10.14 40.99 8.54
N GLY A 20 -9.48 40.92 9.69
CA GLY A 20 -10.01 41.28 10.99
C GLY A 20 -8.89 41.84 11.86
N THR A 21 -8.79 43.13 11.90
CA THR A 21 -7.95 43.94 12.83
C THR A 21 -8.54 43.89 14.23
N LEU A 22 -7.72 43.68 15.27
CA LEU A 22 -7.87 44.28 16.61
C LEU A 22 -6.58 44.13 17.43
N ALA A 23 -6.00 45.27 17.66
CA ALA A 23 -5.36 45.89 18.82
C ALA A 23 -4.77 45.01 19.96
N GLY A 24 -3.51 45.07 20.15
CA GLY A 24 -2.69 45.65 21.22
C GLY A 24 -2.91 45.12 22.64
N ILE A 25 -1.86 44.53 23.21
CA ILE A 25 -1.38 44.81 24.58
C ILE A 25 0.08 44.40 24.63
N VAL A 26 0.94 45.36 24.86
CA VAL A 26 2.35 45.25 25.23
C VAL A 26 2.40 45.02 26.74
N VAL A 27 3.02 43.91 27.17
CA VAL A 27 3.48 43.76 28.56
C VAL A 27 4.95 43.42 28.50
N ALA A 28 5.74 44.44 28.85
CA ALA A 28 7.15 44.29 29.15
C ALA A 28 7.29 43.73 30.59
N LEU A 29 8.00 42.65 30.77
CA LEU A 29 8.49 42.28 32.09
C LEU A 29 9.96 41.90 32.01
N SER A 30 10.66 42.58 32.88
CA SER A 30 12.11 42.73 33.05
C SER A 30 12.84 41.44 33.46
N LEU A 31 14.09 41.39 32.96
CA LEU A 31 15.17 40.52 33.34
C LEU A 31 15.46 40.53 34.84
N THR A 32 15.68 39.36 35.42
CA THR A 32 16.62 39.19 36.53
C THR A 32 17.48 37.96 36.29
N ALA A 33 18.73 38.20 36.03
CA ALA A 33 19.80 37.23 35.97
C ALA A 33 20.18 36.78 37.38
N THR A 34 20.12 35.47 37.65
CA THR A 34 20.80 34.88 38.78
C THR A 34 21.81 33.86 38.26
N LEU A 35 23.09 34.24 38.38
CA LEU A 35 24.22 33.31 38.29
C LEU A 35 24.21 32.40 39.52
N ALA A 36 24.03 31.11 39.32
CA ALA A 36 24.41 30.10 40.30
C ALA A 36 25.48 29.23 39.68
N ALA A 37 26.68 29.43 40.19
CA ALA A 37 27.79 28.50 39.96
C ALA A 37 27.55 27.28 40.84
N CYS A 38 27.56 26.09 40.27
CA CYS A 38 27.71 24.83 41.01
C CYS A 38 28.66 23.90 40.24
N SER A 39 29.77 23.74 40.89
CA SER A 39 30.73 22.66 40.97
C SER A 39 30.52 21.41 40.14
N SER A 40 31.59 21.11 39.43
CA SER A 40 31.96 19.84 38.80
C SER A 40 31.80 18.63 39.73
N SER A 41 31.02 17.67 39.33
CA SER A 41 31.19 16.27 39.65
C SER A 41 31.40 15.49 38.35
N THR A 42 32.61 15.06 38.17
CA THR A 42 33.05 14.12 37.15
C THR A 42 32.48 12.75 37.48
N ASP A 43 31.32 12.41 36.92
CA ASP A 43 30.92 11.02 36.76
C ASP A 43 31.28 10.59 35.35
N THR A 44 32.38 9.88 35.26
CA THR A 44 32.82 9.16 34.08
C THR A 44 31.89 7.95 33.89
N ALA A 45 30.72 8.16 33.31
CA ALA A 45 29.93 7.06 32.80
C ALA A 45 30.62 6.54 31.53
N ASP A 46 31.22 5.38 31.67
CA ASP A 46 31.75 4.56 30.58
C ASP A 46 30.62 4.23 29.60
N GLN A 47 30.40 5.12 28.64
CA GLN A 47 29.59 4.82 27.48
C GLN A 47 30.38 3.85 26.62
N ARG A 48 30.21 2.56 26.88
CA ARG A 48 30.57 1.52 25.93
C ARG A 48 29.80 1.80 24.65
N GLN A 49 30.46 2.46 23.70
CA GLN A 49 30.02 2.50 22.33
C GLN A 49 29.86 1.05 21.85
N GLN A 50 28.62 0.59 21.72
CA GLN A 50 28.37 -0.62 20.97
C GLN A 50 28.92 -0.43 19.56
N PRO A 51 29.78 -1.37 19.10
CA PRO A 51 30.27 -1.31 17.73
C PRO A 51 29.06 -1.25 16.79
N PRO A 52 29.12 -0.46 15.70
CA PRO A 52 28.03 -0.40 14.75
C PRO A 52 27.75 -1.81 14.27
N THR A 53 26.50 -2.27 14.45
CA THR A 53 26.03 -3.54 13.90
C THR A 53 26.29 -3.47 12.41
N SER A 54 27.20 -4.27 11.89
CA SER A 54 27.49 -4.34 10.46
C SER A 54 26.20 -4.82 9.76
N VAL A 55 25.51 -3.89 9.12
CA VAL A 55 24.40 -4.23 8.22
C VAL A 55 25.03 -5.00 7.08
N THR A 56 24.87 -6.32 7.09
CA THR A 56 25.28 -7.16 5.96
C THR A 56 24.53 -6.67 4.73
N ALA A 57 25.25 -6.14 3.75
CA ALA A 57 24.65 -5.70 2.49
C ALA A 57 23.91 -6.89 1.89
N GLN A 58 22.63 -6.70 1.58
CA GLN A 58 21.84 -7.72 0.88
C GLN A 58 22.46 -7.97 -0.49
N PRO A 59 22.57 -9.23 -0.93
CA PRO A 59 23.11 -9.54 -2.24
C PRO A 59 22.25 -8.86 -3.33
N THR A 60 22.87 -8.07 -4.18
CA THR A 60 22.25 -7.48 -5.35
C THR A 60 22.17 -8.55 -6.45
N MET A 61 20.95 -8.84 -6.92
CA MET A 61 20.72 -9.68 -8.09
C MET A 61 20.49 -8.80 -9.31
N GLY A 62 21.04 -9.19 -10.45
CA GLY A 62 20.73 -8.57 -11.76
C GLY A 62 19.36 -9.02 -12.26
N VAL A 63 18.77 -8.24 -13.15
CA VAL A 63 17.51 -8.58 -13.84
C VAL A 63 17.83 -8.83 -15.31
N GLU A 64 17.36 -9.96 -15.85
CA GLU A 64 17.37 -10.27 -17.27
C GLU A 64 15.94 -10.22 -17.81
N VAL A 65 15.71 -9.44 -18.86
CA VAL A 65 14.41 -9.38 -19.54
C VAL A 65 14.33 -10.55 -20.53
N VAL A 66 13.53 -11.55 -20.20
CA VAL A 66 13.36 -12.77 -21.01
C VAL A 66 12.39 -12.54 -22.17
N ALA A 67 11.30 -11.78 -21.94
CA ALA A 67 10.31 -11.45 -22.96
C ALA A 67 9.60 -10.13 -22.62
N THR A 68 9.02 -9.50 -23.65
CA THR A 68 8.17 -8.32 -23.51
C THR A 68 6.86 -8.58 -24.24
N HIS A 69 5.74 -8.26 -23.58
CA HIS A 69 4.40 -8.46 -24.12
C HIS A 69 3.66 -7.13 -24.23
N PRO A 70 2.74 -6.97 -25.20
CA PRO A 70 1.84 -5.82 -25.27
C PRO A 70 0.97 -5.74 -24.00
N PHE A 71 0.71 -4.52 -23.56
CA PHE A 71 -0.13 -4.27 -22.39
C PHE A 71 -0.98 -3.02 -22.58
N ASP A 72 -2.19 -3.00 -22.04
CA ASP A 72 -3.06 -1.81 -22.07
C ASP A 72 -2.49 -0.72 -21.15
N GLN A 73 -1.97 0.35 -21.75
CA GLN A 73 -1.37 1.47 -21.03
C GLN A 73 -2.40 2.32 -20.25
N SER A 74 -3.70 2.21 -20.59
CA SER A 74 -4.77 2.87 -19.84
C SER A 74 -5.17 2.12 -18.57
N SER A 75 -4.72 0.87 -18.44
CA SER A 75 -4.97 0.06 -17.26
C SER A 75 -4.16 0.56 -16.07
N PHE A 76 -4.82 1.10 -15.06
CA PHE A 76 -4.18 1.51 -13.81
C PHE A 76 -3.95 0.27 -12.94
N THR A 77 -2.96 -0.55 -13.31
CA THR A 77 -2.71 -1.87 -12.72
C THR A 77 -2.21 -1.77 -11.29
N GLN A 78 -2.93 -2.41 -10.37
CA GLN A 78 -2.60 -2.52 -8.95
C GLN A 78 -2.30 -3.95 -8.52
N GLY A 79 -2.87 -4.94 -9.20
CA GLY A 79 -2.59 -6.34 -8.99
C GLY A 79 -2.44 -7.09 -10.31
N LEU A 80 -1.46 -7.98 -10.39
CA LEU A 80 -1.20 -8.79 -11.58
C LEU A 80 -0.70 -10.17 -11.18
N GLU A 81 -1.35 -11.19 -11.72
CA GLU A 81 -0.96 -12.58 -11.56
C GLU A 81 -0.94 -13.28 -12.93
N VAL A 82 0.05 -14.13 -13.15
CA VAL A 82 0.15 -14.94 -14.36
C VAL A 82 -0.63 -16.23 -14.16
N GLU A 83 -1.66 -16.47 -14.98
CA GLU A 83 -2.45 -17.70 -15.00
C GLU A 83 -2.14 -18.48 -16.30
N ARG A 84 -1.12 -19.34 -16.32
CA ARG A 84 -0.68 -20.08 -17.52
C ARG A 84 -0.40 -19.17 -18.71
N ASP A 85 -1.34 -19.08 -19.67
CA ASP A 85 -1.23 -18.31 -20.90
C ASP A 85 -2.00 -16.98 -20.87
N SER A 86 -2.42 -16.56 -19.67
CA SER A 86 -3.20 -15.33 -19.47
C SER A 86 -2.72 -14.58 -18.23
N LEU A 87 -3.14 -13.34 -18.13
CA LEU A 87 -2.93 -12.47 -17.00
C LEU A 87 -4.25 -12.23 -16.28
N LEU A 88 -4.26 -12.34 -14.97
CA LEU A 88 -5.33 -11.87 -14.10
C LEU A 88 -4.92 -10.52 -13.54
N ILE A 89 -5.75 -9.49 -13.75
CA ILE A 89 -5.38 -8.10 -13.49
C ILE A 89 -6.47 -7.43 -12.66
N SER A 90 -6.04 -6.71 -11.62
CA SER A 90 -6.86 -5.80 -10.84
C SER A 90 -6.40 -4.37 -11.09
N THR A 91 -7.35 -3.47 -11.34
CA THR A 91 -7.05 -2.06 -11.58
C THR A 91 -7.57 -1.18 -10.46
N GLY A 92 -6.89 -0.04 -10.23
CA GLY A 92 -7.30 1.02 -9.36
C GLY A 92 -8.19 2.06 -10.06
N GLN A 93 -8.40 3.17 -9.38
CA GLN A 93 -9.25 4.34 -9.67
C GLN A 93 -10.73 4.15 -9.33
N GLU A 94 -11.21 4.99 -8.43
CA GLU A 94 -12.61 5.02 -8.02
C GLU A 94 -13.52 5.27 -9.23
N GLY A 95 -14.56 4.46 -9.35
CA GLY A 95 -15.50 4.51 -10.46
C GLY A 95 -15.06 3.81 -11.75
N GLU A 96 -13.78 3.39 -11.85
CA GLU A 96 -13.19 2.75 -13.03
C GLU A 96 -12.48 1.43 -12.70
N SER A 97 -12.34 1.08 -11.42
CA SER A 97 -11.71 -0.15 -10.98
C SER A 97 -12.43 -1.38 -11.52
N ARG A 98 -11.66 -2.36 -11.99
CA ARG A 98 -12.17 -3.63 -12.49
C ARG A 98 -11.19 -4.77 -12.24
N VAL A 99 -11.66 -5.98 -12.33
CA VAL A 99 -10.86 -7.18 -12.52
C VAL A 99 -11.05 -7.66 -13.95
N TYR A 100 -9.97 -8.09 -14.59
CA TYR A 100 -10.09 -8.64 -15.93
C TYR A 100 -9.02 -9.70 -16.21
N ARG A 101 -9.29 -10.55 -17.21
CA ARG A 101 -8.29 -11.41 -17.83
C ARG A 101 -7.85 -10.86 -19.15
N SER A 102 -6.55 -10.95 -19.41
CA SER A 102 -5.93 -10.63 -20.68
C SER A 102 -5.11 -11.81 -21.16
N SER A 103 -5.12 -12.08 -22.45
CA SER A 103 -4.11 -12.94 -23.06
C SER A 103 -2.74 -12.24 -23.08
N LEU A 104 -1.67 -13.00 -23.28
CA LEU A 104 -0.31 -12.43 -23.33
C LEU A 104 -0.08 -11.50 -24.53
N ASP A 105 -0.95 -11.54 -25.55
CA ASP A 105 -0.95 -10.58 -26.66
C ASP A 105 -1.72 -9.27 -26.37
N GLY A 106 -2.13 -9.08 -25.13
CA GLY A 106 -2.76 -7.84 -24.64
C GLY A 106 -4.25 -7.71 -24.90
N LYS A 107 -4.94 -8.78 -25.31
CA LYS A 107 -6.39 -8.76 -25.57
C LYS A 107 -7.17 -9.06 -24.29
N GLU A 108 -8.03 -8.14 -23.89
CA GLU A 108 -9.00 -8.36 -22.82
C GLU A 108 -10.00 -9.46 -23.24
N GLN A 109 -10.12 -10.49 -22.40
CA GLN A 109 -10.97 -11.64 -22.65
C GLN A 109 -12.24 -11.62 -21.81
N GLN A 110 -12.13 -11.12 -20.59
CA GLN A 110 -13.20 -11.08 -19.60
C GLN A 110 -12.95 -9.94 -18.64
N SER A 111 -14.00 -9.18 -18.29
CA SER A 111 -13.90 -8.04 -17.41
C SER A 111 -15.12 -7.93 -16.52
N VAL A 112 -14.91 -7.61 -15.23
CA VAL A 112 -15.97 -7.37 -14.26
C VAL A 112 -15.64 -6.11 -13.48
N PRO A 113 -16.51 -5.09 -13.49
CA PRO A 113 -16.28 -3.87 -12.73
C PRO A 113 -16.31 -4.13 -11.23
N LEU A 114 -15.58 -3.32 -10.48
CA LEU A 114 -15.71 -3.17 -9.04
C LEU A 114 -16.75 -2.10 -8.74
N ASP A 115 -17.32 -2.10 -7.52
CA ASP A 115 -18.23 -1.04 -7.11
C ASP A 115 -17.55 0.32 -7.23
N ARG A 116 -18.30 1.34 -7.64
CA ARG A 116 -17.76 2.65 -8.02
C ARG A 116 -17.02 3.38 -6.90
N GLU A 117 -17.32 3.04 -5.65
CA GLU A 117 -16.66 3.59 -4.47
C GLU A 117 -15.30 2.97 -4.17
N PHE A 118 -15.01 1.80 -4.73
CA PHE A 118 -13.80 1.06 -4.42
C PHE A 118 -12.65 1.41 -5.37
N PHE A 119 -11.49 1.53 -4.79
CA PHE A 119 -10.22 1.51 -5.50
C PHE A 119 -9.66 0.09 -5.39
N GLY A 120 -9.59 -0.64 -6.50
CA GLY A 120 -9.09 -2.02 -6.54
C GLY A 120 -7.57 -2.08 -6.38
N GLU A 121 -7.11 -3.10 -5.67
CA GLU A 121 -5.70 -3.33 -5.35
C GLU A 121 -5.29 -4.76 -5.67
N GLY A 122 -4.43 -5.37 -4.84
CA GLY A 122 -3.88 -6.70 -5.03
C GLY A 122 -4.92 -7.75 -5.34
N ILE A 123 -4.53 -8.71 -6.15
CA ILE A 123 -5.36 -9.82 -6.60
C ILE A 123 -4.57 -11.11 -6.59
N THR A 124 -5.22 -12.22 -6.26
CA THR A 124 -4.61 -13.55 -6.41
C THR A 124 -5.67 -14.64 -6.54
N ARG A 125 -5.33 -15.70 -7.24
CA ARG A 125 -6.14 -16.91 -7.31
C ARG A 125 -5.81 -17.86 -6.16
N ALA A 126 -6.84 -18.37 -5.50
CA ALA A 126 -6.76 -19.40 -4.47
C ALA A 126 -7.75 -20.52 -4.82
N GLY A 127 -7.26 -21.58 -5.44
CA GLY A 127 -8.12 -22.70 -5.89
C GLY A 127 -9.16 -22.24 -6.91
N ASP A 128 -10.44 -22.45 -6.55
CA ASP A 128 -11.60 -22.08 -7.39
C ASP A 128 -12.09 -20.64 -7.16
N HIS A 129 -11.34 -19.87 -6.42
CA HIS A 129 -11.67 -18.48 -6.11
C HIS A 129 -10.54 -17.53 -6.49
N VAL A 130 -10.92 -16.26 -6.67
CA VAL A 130 -10.02 -15.13 -6.78
C VAL A 130 -10.36 -14.16 -5.66
N TRP A 131 -9.34 -13.68 -4.95
CA TRP A 131 -9.47 -12.61 -3.98
C TRP A 131 -8.93 -11.31 -4.56
N GLN A 132 -9.72 -10.24 -4.47
CA GLN A 132 -9.35 -8.88 -4.87
C GLN A 132 -9.48 -7.93 -3.68
N LEU A 133 -8.42 -7.18 -3.40
CA LEU A 133 -8.40 -6.17 -2.34
C LEU A 133 -8.98 -4.83 -2.81
N THR A 134 -9.40 -4.03 -1.83
CA THR A 134 -9.65 -2.59 -2.00
C THR A 134 -8.66 -1.79 -1.16
N TRP A 135 -8.25 -0.61 -1.61
CA TRP A 135 -7.22 0.17 -0.92
C TRP A 135 -7.59 0.53 0.52
N ARG A 136 -8.57 1.43 0.70
CA ARG A 136 -8.92 2.01 2.01
C ARG A 136 -10.27 1.58 2.56
N HIS A 137 -11.02 0.83 1.80
CA HIS A 137 -12.36 0.38 2.21
C HIS A 137 -12.32 -0.87 3.10
N GLY A 138 -11.14 -1.48 3.30
CA GLY A 138 -10.99 -2.65 4.14
C GLY A 138 -11.87 -3.82 3.71
N THR A 139 -12.14 -3.94 2.40
CA THR A 139 -13.01 -4.97 1.82
C THR A 139 -12.21 -5.85 0.87
N ALA A 140 -12.25 -7.16 1.08
CA ALA A 140 -11.78 -8.15 0.13
C ALA A 140 -12.98 -8.78 -0.58
N VAL A 141 -12.94 -8.76 -1.90
CA VAL A 141 -13.98 -9.36 -2.74
C VAL A 141 -13.56 -10.75 -3.17
N LYS A 142 -14.36 -11.75 -2.82
CA LYS A 142 -14.21 -13.13 -3.26
C LYS A 142 -14.99 -13.33 -4.55
N ARG A 143 -14.31 -13.87 -5.56
CA ARG A 143 -14.88 -14.08 -6.89
C ARG A 143 -14.77 -15.53 -7.30
N ASP A 144 -15.70 -16.01 -8.08
CA ASP A 144 -15.57 -17.27 -8.79
C ASP A 144 -14.40 -17.18 -9.79
N ALA A 145 -13.48 -18.16 -9.73
CA ALA A 145 -12.26 -18.12 -10.54
C ALA A 145 -12.49 -18.27 -12.05
N THR A 146 -13.63 -18.76 -12.48
CA THR A 146 -13.96 -18.94 -13.91
C THR A 146 -14.65 -17.71 -14.49
N SER A 147 -15.68 -17.24 -13.81
CA SER A 147 -16.54 -16.14 -14.29
C SER A 147 -16.11 -14.76 -13.83
N LEU A 148 -15.24 -14.66 -12.84
CA LEU A 148 -14.88 -13.45 -12.08
C LEU A 148 -16.09 -12.78 -11.38
N ALA A 149 -17.25 -13.41 -11.39
CA ALA A 149 -18.42 -12.93 -10.67
C ALA A 149 -18.15 -12.91 -9.17
N GLU A 150 -18.61 -11.87 -8.51
CA GLU A 150 -18.54 -11.80 -7.05
C GLU A 150 -19.41 -12.89 -6.41
N VAL A 151 -18.84 -13.62 -5.45
CA VAL A 151 -19.55 -14.66 -4.69
C VAL A 151 -19.65 -14.35 -3.20
N ALA A 152 -18.74 -13.54 -2.67
CA ALA A 152 -18.75 -13.09 -1.29
C ALA A 152 -17.86 -11.85 -1.09
N ARG A 153 -18.01 -11.22 0.08
CA ARG A 153 -17.12 -10.17 0.60
C ARG A 153 -16.74 -10.47 2.04
N THR A 154 -15.57 -10.02 2.43
CA THR A 154 -15.16 -10.00 3.82
C THR A 154 -14.43 -8.69 4.12
N ASN A 155 -14.36 -8.33 5.39
CA ASN A 155 -13.70 -7.10 5.80
C ASN A 155 -12.35 -7.40 6.46
N TYR A 156 -11.42 -6.47 6.31
CA TYR A 156 -10.14 -6.46 7.02
C TYR A 156 -9.85 -5.05 7.55
N SER A 157 -8.98 -4.96 8.54
CA SER A 157 -8.54 -3.68 9.10
C SER A 157 -7.37 -3.10 8.32
N GLY A 158 -7.30 -1.78 8.22
CA GLY A 158 -6.20 -1.09 7.54
C GLY A 158 -6.37 -0.99 6.03
N GLU A 159 -5.29 -0.73 5.33
CA GLU A 159 -5.26 -0.66 3.87
C GLU A 159 -5.00 -2.04 3.26
N GLY A 160 -5.40 -2.25 2.01
CA GLY A 160 -5.05 -3.43 1.22
C GLY A 160 -4.15 -3.02 0.06
N TRP A 161 -3.02 -3.69 -0.09
CA TRP A 161 -2.04 -3.39 -1.14
C TRP A 161 -1.79 -4.63 -2.00
N GLY A 162 -0.73 -5.39 -1.73
CA GLY A 162 -0.42 -6.61 -2.47
C GLY A 162 -1.08 -7.85 -1.88
N LEU A 163 -1.38 -8.82 -2.72
CA LEU A 163 -1.91 -10.12 -2.32
C LEU A 163 -1.28 -11.23 -3.18
N CYS A 164 -0.93 -12.36 -2.55
CA CYS A 164 -0.28 -13.48 -3.21
C CYS A 164 -0.70 -14.78 -2.55
N SER A 165 -0.96 -15.84 -3.33
CA SER A 165 -1.34 -17.17 -2.85
C SER A 165 -0.13 -18.13 -2.85
N PHE A 166 0.01 -18.88 -1.77
CA PHE A 166 0.96 -19.99 -1.63
C PHE A 166 0.26 -21.35 -1.44
N GLY A 167 -0.95 -21.47 -1.93
CA GLY A 167 -1.76 -22.68 -1.85
C GLY A 167 -2.51 -22.79 -0.52
N ASP A 168 -1.83 -23.04 0.58
CA ASP A 168 -2.43 -23.23 1.92
C ASP A 168 -2.63 -21.90 2.69
N ARG A 169 -2.16 -20.77 2.14
CA ARG A 169 -2.23 -19.46 2.74
C ARG A 169 -2.21 -18.34 1.71
N LEU A 170 -2.72 -17.18 2.10
CA LEU A 170 -2.51 -15.92 1.38
C LEU A 170 -1.52 -15.05 2.16
N ILE A 171 -0.70 -14.30 1.43
CA ILE A 171 0.17 -13.28 2.01
C ILE A 171 -0.30 -11.93 1.49
N MET A 172 -0.59 -11.02 2.41
CA MET A 172 -1.09 -9.68 2.13
C MET A 172 -0.14 -8.62 2.69
N SER A 173 0.12 -7.59 1.92
CA SER A 173 0.76 -6.35 2.39
C SER A 173 -0.30 -5.26 2.60
N ASP A 174 -0.08 -4.40 3.60
CA ASP A 174 -1.01 -3.36 4.02
C ASP A 174 -0.32 -1.99 4.24
N GLY A 175 0.86 -1.81 3.65
CA GLY A 175 1.66 -0.59 3.79
C GLY A 175 2.47 -0.50 5.08
N THR A 176 2.36 -1.46 5.98
CA THR A 176 3.19 -1.57 7.19
C THR A 176 4.48 -2.37 6.93
N SER A 177 5.32 -2.51 7.93
CA SER A 177 6.53 -3.35 7.87
C SER A 177 6.25 -4.85 8.07
N GLN A 178 4.99 -5.24 8.28
CA GLN A 178 4.57 -6.61 8.52
C GLN A 178 3.78 -7.14 7.34
N LEU A 179 3.90 -8.44 7.09
CA LEU A 179 3.04 -9.16 6.16
C LEU A 179 1.99 -9.95 6.94
N ARG A 180 0.77 -9.98 6.43
CA ARG A 180 -0.35 -10.71 7.03
C ARG A 180 -0.48 -12.07 6.36
N VAL A 181 -0.62 -13.11 7.17
CA VAL A 181 -0.89 -14.48 6.69
C VAL A 181 -2.37 -14.77 6.89
N LEU A 182 -3.07 -15.05 5.79
CA LEU A 182 -4.52 -15.21 5.79
C LEU A 182 -4.90 -16.62 5.32
N ASP A 183 -6.05 -17.07 5.79
CA ASP A 183 -6.69 -18.30 5.31
C ASP A 183 -7.21 -18.11 3.87
N PRO A 184 -6.89 -19.00 2.91
CA PRO A 184 -7.26 -18.81 1.51
C PRO A 184 -8.77 -18.94 1.24
N ASP A 185 -9.51 -19.66 2.08
CA ASP A 185 -10.94 -19.88 1.88
C ASP A 185 -11.81 -18.81 2.56
N THR A 186 -11.41 -18.40 3.77
CA THR A 186 -12.20 -17.51 4.64
C THR A 186 -11.64 -16.10 4.73
N PHE A 187 -10.39 -15.87 4.30
CA PHE A 187 -9.66 -14.61 4.44
C PHE A 187 -9.36 -14.21 5.90
N VAL A 188 -9.55 -15.11 6.84
CA VAL A 188 -9.26 -14.86 8.26
C VAL A 188 -7.75 -14.77 8.48
N GLU A 189 -7.31 -13.72 9.18
CA GLU A 189 -5.90 -13.55 9.54
C GLU A 189 -5.47 -14.63 10.55
N ARG A 190 -4.41 -15.35 10.24
CA ARG A 190 -3.81 -16.40 11.07
C ARG A 190 -2.61 -15.88 11.85
N GLU A 191 -1.80 -15.01 11.23
CA GLU A 191 -0.60 -14.42 11.83
C GLU A 191 -0.12 -13.15 11.09
N ARG A 192 0.82 -12.45 11.68
CA ARG A 192 1.57 -11.30 11.12
C ARG A 192 3.06 -11.44 11.32
#